data_27aae4041f88db991a5ad7f0bb97373d
#
_entry.id   27aae4041f88db991a5ad7f0bb97373d
#
_cell.length_a   1.000
_cell.length_b   1.000
_cell.length_c   1.000
_cell.angle_alpha   90.00
_cell.angle_beta   90.00
_cell.angle_gamma   90.00
#
_symmetry.space_group_name_H-M   'P 1'
#
loop_
_entity.id
_entity.type
_entity.pdbx_description
1 polymer ?
#
loop_
_entity_poly.entity_id
_entity_poly.type
_entity_poly.pdbx_seq_one_letter_code
_entity_poly.pdbx_strand_id
1 'polypeptide(L)'
;MFKTIKKNKFESAIIVSIFIIAVTLIIYYICNALNLGELSIFIALIFSISSAWGSYYYSDKIVLASCRARPATKEEDLKLVNILDALMVTAGLPKKPDLYVVEDAQPNAFATGRNPEHAVICVTTGLLEKLNYYELEGVIAHE
;
A
#
# COMPACT_ATOMS: atom_id res chain seq x y z
N MET A 1 6.53 -8.98 -19.39
CA MET A 1 5.74 -8.79 -18.15
C MET A 1 6.17 -9.75 -17.02
N PHE A 2 6.08 -11.08 -17.13
CA PHE A 2 6.44 -12.02 -16.03
C PHE A 2 7.89 -11.92 -15.52
N LYS A 3 8.89 -11.63 -16.38
CA LYS A 3 10.29 -11.43 -15.96
C LYS A 3 10.44 -10.20 -15.05
N THR A 4 9.74 -9.12 -15.35
CA THR A 4 9.75 -7.88 -14.55
C THR A 4 9.14 -8.10 -13.16
N ILE A 5 8.02 -8.83 -13.09
CA ILE A 5 7.37 -9.14 -11.80
C ILE A 5 8.30 -9.99 -10.91
N LYS A 6 8.97 -11.01 -11.47
CA LYS A 6 9.94 -11.82 -10.71
C LYS A 6 11.13 -11.00 -10.23
N LYS A 7 11.65 -10.10 -11.08
CA LYS A 7 12.75 -9.19 -10.73
C LYS A 7 12.33 -8.27 -9.58
N ASN A 8 11.17 -7.62 -9.69
CA ASN A 8 10.68 -6.71 -8.65
C ASN A 8 10.43 -7.43 -7.32
N LYS A 9 9.89 -8.66 -7.34
CA LYS A 9 9.74 -9.47 -6.11
C LYS A 9 11.08 -9.79 -5.47
N PHE A 10 12.09 -10.11 -6.26
CA PHE A 10 13.43 -10.40 -5.76
C PHE A 10 14.10 -9.15 -5.17
N GLU A 11 14.02 -8.02 -5.86
CA GLU A 11 14.54 -6.74 -5.37
C GLU A 11 13.84 -6.29 -4.08
N SER A 12 12.51 -6.45 -4.01
CA SER A 12 11.76 -6.18 -2.78
C SER A 12 12.19 -7.07 -1.63
N ALA A 13 12.43 -8.35 -1.87
CA ALA A 13 12.92 -9.28 -0.85
C ALA A 13 14.30 -8.86 -0.33
N ILE A 14 15.20 -8.40 -1.21
CA ILE A 14 16.52 -7.86 -0.80
C ILE A 14 16.35 -6.63 0.07
N ILE A 15 15.51 -5.67 -0.33
CA ILE A 15 15.28 -4.44 0.44
C ILE A 15 14.73 -4.76 1.83
N VAL A 16 13.74 -5.65 1.92
CA VAL A 16 13.17 -6.09 3.21
C VAL A 16 14.24 -6.78 4.07
N SER A 17 15.08 -7.62 3.47
CA SER A 17 16.16 -8.30 4.19
C SER A 17 17.18 -7.30 4.76
N ILE A 18 17.61 -6.33 3.96
CA ILE A 18 18.51 -5.25 4.40
C ILE A 18 17.88 -4.45 5.53
N PHE A 19 16.59 -4.12 5.41
CA PHE A 19 15.85 -3.40 6.45
C PHE A 19 15.83 -4.19 7.77
N ILE A 20 15.50 -5.48 7.73
CA ILE A 20 15.49 -6.34 8.93
C ILE A 20 16.87 -6.38 9.59
N ILE A 21 17.94 -6.56 8.79
CA ILE A 21 19.32 -6.57 9.30
C ILE A 21 19.66 -5.23 9.98
N ALA A 22 19.38 -4.11 9.31
CA ALA A 22 19.68 -2.79 9.84
C ALA A 22 18.94 -2.52 11.16
N VAL A 23 17.63 -2.80 11.20
CA VAL A 23 16.82 -2.62 12.42
C VAL A 23 17.28 -3.56 13.54
N THR A 24 17.61 -4.81 13.22
CA THR A 24 18.15 -5.77 14.19
C THR A 24 19.44 -5.26 14.81
N LEU A 25 20.36 -4.75 14.01
CA LEU A 25 21.62 -4.18 14.51
C LEU A 25 21.39 -2.97 15.43
N ILE A 26 20.52 -2.05 15.02
CA ILE A 26 20.19 -0.87 15.83
C ILE A 26 19.62 -1.27 17.19
N ILE A 27 18.64 -2.16 17.19
CA ILE A 27 18.00 -2.62 18.43
C ILE A 27 19.00 -3.41 19.30
N TYR A 28 19.82 -4.26 18.68
CA TYR A 28 20.88 -4.99 19.37
C TYR A 28 21.84 -4.04 20.12
N TYR A 29 22.31 -2.98 19.46
CA TYR A 29 23.19 -2.00 20.09
C TYR A 29 22.49 -1.24 21.22
N ILE A 30 21.22 -0.88 21.06
CA ILE A 30 20.44 -0.22 22.12
C ILE A 30 20.28 -1.16 23.31
N CYS A 31 19.89 -2.40 23.09
CA CYS A 31 19.69 -3.39 24.15
C CYS A 31 21.01 -3.71 24.88
N ASN A 32 22.11 -3.75 24.16
CA ASN A 32 23.44 -3.96 24.74
C ASN A 32 23.87 -2.77 25.60
N ALA A 33 23.61 -1.55 25.16
CA ALA A 33 23.85 -0.33 25.95
C ALA A 33 23.00 -0.30 27.24
N LEU A 34 21.83 -0.95 27.24
CA LEU A 34 20.97 -1.12 28.42
C LEU A 34 21.34 -2.33 29.29
N ASN A 35 22.46 -3.00 28.99
CA ASN A 35 22.97 -4.18 29.72
C ASN A 35 22.00 -5.36 29.77
N LEU A 36 21.19 -5.58 28.72
CA LEU A 36 20.28 -6.73 28.63
C LEU A 36 20.96 -8.07 28.28
N GLY A 37 22.28 -8.05 28.15
CA GLY A 37 23.11 -9.23 27.94
C GLY A 37 22.77 -9.99 26.64
N GLU A 38 22.93 -11.31 26.67
CA GLU A 38 22.76 -12.18 25.50
C GLU A 38 21.30 -12.22 24.97
N LEU A 39 20.31 -11.87 25.78
CA LEU A 39 18.91 -11.78 25.38
C LEU A 39 18.66 -10.65 24.36
N SER A 40 19.56 -9.68 24.26
CA SER A 40 19.41 -8.52 23.37
C SER A 40 19.26 -8.91 21.89
N ILE A 41 19.94 -9.97 21.45
CA ILE A 41 19.86 -10.41 20.06
C ILE A 41 18.49 -11.04 19.74
N PHE A 42 17.95 -11.82 20.67
CA PHE A 42 16.62 -12.44 20.50
C PHE A 42 15.52 -11.38 20.51
N ILE A 43 15.59 -10.40 21.38
CA ILE A 43 14.64 -9.27 21.44
C ILE A 43 14.71 -8.49 20.13
N ALA A 44 15.91 -8.18 19.64
CA ALA A 44 16.11 -7.44 18.40
C ALA A 44 15.53 -8.19 17.19
N LEU A 45 15.77 -9.48 17.07
CA LEU A 45 15.25 -10.31 15.98
C LEU A 45 13.72 -10.40 16.01
N ILE A 46 13.13 -10.72 17.16
CA ILE A 46 11.67 -10.83 17.29
C ILE A 46 11.00 -9.51 16.94
N PHE A 47 11.52 -8.38 17.45
CA PHE A 47 10.96 -7.07 17.17
C PHE A 47 11.07 -6.71 15.70
N SER A 48 12.24 -6.93 15.07
CA SER A 48 12.47 -6.62 13.66
C SER A 48 11.56 -7.42 12.74
N ILE A 49 11.44 -8.72 12.97
CA ILE A 49 10.58 -9.59 12.17
C ILE A 49 9.11 -9.22 12.36
N SER A 50 8.67 -9.01 13.60
CA SER A 50 7.28 -8.63 13.91
C SER A 50 6.92 -7.28 13.30
N SER A 51 7.83 -6.31 13.34
CA SER A 51 7.65 -4.99 12.74
C SER A 51 7.55 -5.07 11.22
N ALA A 52 8.44 -5.80 10.56
CA ALA A 52 8.41 -6.00 9.12
C ALA A 52 7.11 -6.70 8.68
N TRP A 53 6.70 -7.71 9.41
CA TRP A 53 5.46 -8.46 9.15
C TRP A 53 4.22 -7.58 9.33
N GLY A 54 4.15 -6.86 10.44
CA GLY A 54 3.07 -5.90 10.70
C GLY A 54 2.96 -4.83 9.63
N SER A 55 4.08 -4.22 9.23
CA SER A 55 4.11 -3.22 8.16
C SER A 55 3.63 -3.79 6.83
N TYR A 56 3.99 -5.02 6.48
CA TYR A 56 3.54 -5.65 5.25
C TYR A 56 2.03 -5.91 5.24
N TYR A 57 1.49 -6.48 6.31
CA TYR A 57 0.07 -6.84 6.38
C TYR A 57 -0.86 -5.63 6.54
N TYR A 58 -0.40 -4.55 7.16
CA TYR A 58 -1.17 -3.32 7.40
C TYR A 58 -0.74 -2.15 6.52
N SER A 59 0.04 -2.40 5.45
CA SER A 59 0.57 -1.36 4.58
C SER A 59 -0.52 -0.47 3.97
N ASP A 60 -1.61 -1.06 3.50
CA ASP A 60 -2.78 -0.36 2.98
C ASP A 60 -3.38 0.60 4.02
N LYS A 61 -3.63 0.10 5.23
CA LYS A 61 -4.20 0.91 6.32
C LYS A 61 -3.27 2.03 6.77
N ILE A 62 -1.96 1.77 6.80
CA ILE A 62 -0.96 2.78 7.16
C ILE A 62 -0.94 3.90 6.13
N VAL A 63 -0.95 3.57 4.83
CA VAL A 63 -0.97 4.55 3.75
C VAL A 63 -2.27 5.37 3.80
N LEU A 64 -3.43 4.72 3.89
CA LEU A 64 -4.73 5.40 3.97
C LEU A 64 -4.82 6.34 5.18
N ALA A 65 -4.35 5.90 6.35
CA ALA A 65 -4.31 6.73 7.55
C ALA A 65 -3.36 7.94 7.39
N SER A 66 -2.19 7.73 6.78
CA SER A 66 -1.21 8.81 6.53
C SER A 66 -1.76 9.89 5.59
N CYS A 67 -2.55 9.49 4.59
CA CYS A 67 -3.20 10.40 3.65
C CYS A 67 -4.55 10.92 4.17
N ARG A 68 -5.01 10.51 5.36
CA ARG A 68 -6.35 10.81 5.88
C ARG A 68 -7.46 10.42 4.90
N ALA A 69 -7.26 9.31 4.20
CA ALA A 69 -8.24 8.81 3.25
C ALA A 69 -9.49 8.32 3.98
N ARG A 70 -10.65 8.64 3.43
CA ARG A 70 -11.95 8.14 3.89
C ARG A 70 -12.56 7.21 2.83
N PRO A 71 -13.45 6.29 3.21
CA PRO A 71 -14.23 5.54 2.21
C PRO A 71 -14.99 6.49 1.29
N ALA A 72 -15.13 6.12 0.01
CA ALA A 72 -15.90 6.90 -0.95
C ALA A 72 -17.37 7.04 -0.52
N THR A 73 -17.96 8.22 -0.73
CA THR A 73 -19.39 8.42 -0.52
C THR A 73 -20.22 7.73 -1.60
N LYS A 74 -21.54 7.57 -1.38
CA LYS A 74 -22.40 6.91 -2.39
C LYS A 74 -22.39 7.61 -3.75
N GLU A 75 -22.25 8.93 -3.77
CA GLU A 75 -22.23 9.71 -5.02
C GLU A 75 -20.88 9.56 -5.75
N GLU A 76 -19.78 9.62 -5.00
CA GLU A 76 -18.43 9.38 -5.51
C GLU A 76 -18.28 7.92 -5.96
N ASP A 77 -18.82 7.00 -5.17
CA ASP A 77 -18.78 5.56 -5.44
C ASP A 77 -19.52 5.24 -6.75
N LEU A 78 -20.67 5.84 -7.04
CA LEU A 78 -21.41 5.60 -8.29
C LEU A 78 -20.59 5.92 -9.55
N LYS A 79 -19.79 7.00 -9.55
CA LYS A 79 -18.89 7.32 -10.67
C LYS A 79 -17.77 6.30 -10.81
N LEU A 80 -17.10 6.02 -9.69
CA LEU A 80 -15.94 5.15 -9.64
C LEU A 80 -16.31 3.67 -9.83
N VAL A 81 -17.44 3.23 -9.28
CA VAL A 81 -17.94 1.85 -9.40
C VAL A 81 -18.19 1.48 -10.85
N ASN A 82 -18.88 2.32 -11.60
CA ASN A 82 -19.18 2.05 -13.02
C ASN A 82 -17.90 1.91 -13.85
N ILE A 83 -16.92 2.77 -13.60
CA ILE A 83 -15.60 2.71 -14.24
C ILE A 83 -14.88 1.41 -13.85
N LEU A 84 -14.85 1.10 -12.56
CA LEU A 84 -14.18 -0.09 -12.05
C LEU A 84 -14.83 -1.39 -12.56
N ASP A 85 -16.15 -1.45 -12.61
CA ASP A 85 -16.87 -2.64 -13.10
C ASP A 85 -16.55 -2.91 -14.58
N ALA A 86 -16.45 -1.87 -15.40
CA ALA A 86 -16.02 -1.99 -16.79
C ALA A 86 -14.56 -2.47 -16.90
N LEU A 87 -13.66 -1.91 -16.08
CA LEU A 87 -12.24 -2.26 -16.07
C LEU A 87 -11.96 -3.65 -15.49
N MET A 88 -12.74 -4.11 -14.52
CA MET A 88 -12.60 -5.44 -13.90
C MET A 88 -12.70 -6.57 -14.93
N VAL A 89 -13.63 -6.44 -15.88
CA VAL A 89 -13.83 -7.43 -16.94
C VAL A 89 -12.59 -7.52 -17.84
N THR A 90 -11.96 -6.38 -18.11
CA THR A 90 -10.79 -6.30 -19.00
C THR A 90 -9.49 -6.67 -18.28
N ALA A 91 -9.35 -6.29 -17.01
CA ALA A 91 -8.14 -6.52 -16.23
C ALA A 91 -8.05 -7.94 -15.64
N GLY A 92 -9.17 -8.67 -15.55
CA GLY A 92 -9.20 -10.02 -14.98
C GLY A 92 -8.83 -10.06 -13.49
N LEU A 93 -9.16 -9.02 -12.74
CA LEU A 93 -8.88 -8.96 -11.31
C LEU A 93 -9.80 -9.92 -10.53
N PRO A 94 -9.26 -10.62 -9.51
CA PRO A 94 -10.02 -11.61 -8.74
C PRO A 94 -11.07 -10.98 -7.82
N LYS A 95 -10.83 -9.73 -7.41
CA LYS A 95 -11.71 -8.96 -6.52
C LYS A 95 -11.67 -7.49 -6.91
N LYS A 96 -12.81 -6.81 -6.77
CA LYS A 96 -12.91 -5.36 -6.96
C LYS A 96 -12.11 -4.64 -5.87
N PRO A 97 -11.22 -3.71 -6.24
CA PRO A 97 -10.52 -2.85 -5.28
C PRO A 97 -11.48 -2.03 -4.42
N ASP A 98 -11.13 -1.83 -3.16
CA ASP A 98 -11.86 -0.92 -2.28
C ASP A 98 -11.53 0.53 -2.66
N LEU A 99 -12.55 1.41 -2.62
CA LEU A 99 -12.44 2.80 -3.07
C LEU A 99 -12.37 3.77 -1.89
N TYR A 100 -11.35 4.62 -1.91
CA TYR A 100 -11.11 5.65 -0.91
C TYR A 100 -10.91 7.02 -1.57
N VAL A 101 -11.24 8.08 -0.82
CA VAL A 101 -11.11 9.47 -1.25
C VAL A 101 -10.28 10.25 -0.24
N VAL A 102 -9.37 11.07 -0.73
CA VAL A 102 -8.62 12.07 0.05
C VAL A 102 -9.16 13.46 -0.26
N GLU A 103 -9.44 14.22 0.77
CA GLU A 103 -9.83 15.64 0.63
C GLU A 103 -8.59 16.48 0.27
N ASP A 104 -8.33 16.61 -1.02
CA ASP A 104 -7.26 17.43 -1.58
C ASP A 104 -7.69 18.02 -2.92
N ALA A 105 -7.50 19.33 -3.09
CA ALA A 105 -7.83 20.05 -4.32
C ALA A 105 -6.87 19.73 -5.48
N GLN A 106 -5.70 19.14 -5.21
CA GLN A 106 -4.77 18.71 -6.26
C GLN A 106 -5.24 17.37 -6.86
N PRO A 107 -5.33 17.26 -8.20
CA PRO A 107 -5.73 16.00 -8.83
C PRO A 107 -4.64 14.95 -8.65
N ASN A 108 -4.98 13.86 -7.98
CA ASN A 108 -4.07 12.72 -7.78
C ASN A 108 -4.87 11.43 -7.59
N ALA A 109 -4.23 10.30 -7.96
CA ALA A 109 -4.70 8.95 -7.65
C ALA A 109 -3.51 8.07 -7.30
N PHE A 110 -3.74 7.01 -6.55
CA PHE A 110 -2.76 5.97 -6.30
C PHE A 110 -3.46 4.66 -5.92
N ALA A 111 -2.79 3.56 -6.23
CA ALA A 111 -3.19 2.24 -5.76
C ALA A 111 -2.27 1.77 -4.64
N THR A 112 -2.81 1.04 -3.70
CA THR A 112 -2.06 0.37 -2.63
C THR A 112 -2.66 -1.00 -2.34
N GLY A 113 -1.91 -1.84 -1.62
CA GLY A 113 -2.35 -3.18 -1.25
C GLY A 113 -1.24 -4.22 -1.44
N ARG A 114 -1.27 -5.27 -0.64
CA ARG A 114 -0.25 -6.33 -0.66
C ARG A 114 -0.39 -7.30 -1.83
N ASN A 115 -1.58 -7.42 -2.39
CA ASN A 115 -1.91 -8.27 -3.54
C ASN A 115 -3.21 -7.81 -4.20
N PRO A 116 -3.59 -8.32 -5.39
CA PRO A 116 -4.81 -7.92 -6.09
C PRO A 116 -6.12 -8.15 -5.31
N GLU A 117 -6.14 -9.12 -4.37
CA GLU A 117 -7.31 -9.40 -3.53
C GLU A 117 -7.52 -8.35 -2.42
N HIS A 118 -6.47 -7.61 -2.08
CA HIS A 118 -6.44 -6.56 -1.06
C HIS A 118 -6.01 -5.22 -1.69
N ALA A 119 -6.38 -5.01 -2.93
CA ALA A 119 -6.12 -3.77 -3.64
C ALA A 119 -7.08 -2.67 -3.19
N VAL A 120 -6.54 -1.48 -3.05
CA VAL A 120 -7.27 -0.26 -2.73
C VAL A 120 -6.89 0.79 -3.74
N ILE A 121 -7.87 1.48 -4.30
CA ILE A 121 -7.66 2.65 -5.15
C ILE A 121 -8.10 3.88 -4.36
N CYS A 122 -7.23 4.87 -4.33
CA CYS A 122 -7.46 6.12 -3.66
C CYS A 122 -7.39 7.27 -4.66
N VAL A 123 -8.39 8.14 -4.64
CA VAL A 123 -8.45 9.33 -5.49
C VAL A 123 -8.65 10.58 -4.64
N THR A 124 -8.23 11.74 -5.16
CA THR A 124 -8.49 13.01 -4.50
C THR A 124 -9.81 13.62 -4.96
N THR A 125 -10.43 14.44 -4.11
CA THR A 125 -11.61 15.24 -4.48
C THR A 125 -11.31 16.12 -5.69
N GLY A 126 -10.13 16.72 -5.76
CA GLY A 126 -9.70 17.52 -6.91
C GLY A 126 -9.59 16.75 -8.22
N LEU A 127 -9.30 15.43 -8.17
CA LEU A 127 -9.33 14.58 -9.36
C LEU A 127 -10.77 14.37 -9.84
N LEU A 128 -11.68 14.04 -8.92
CA LEU A 128 -13.10 13.80 -9.21
C LEU A 128 -13.83 15.04 -9.75
N GLU A 129 -13.42 16.23 -9.32
CA GLU A 129 -13.98 17.51 -9.78
C GLU A 129 -13.45 17.93 -11.15
N LYS A 130 -12.16 17.69 -11.43
CA LYS A 130 -11.48 18.21 -12.62
C LYS A 130 -11.60 17.31 -13.83
N LEU A 131 -11.69 15.99 -13.64
CA LEU A 131 -11.73 15.04 -14.75
C LEU A 131 -13.16 14.66 -15.15
N ASN A 132 -13.37 14.56 -16.44
CA ASN A 132 -14.57 13.96 -16.99
C ASN A 132 -14.50 12.42 -16.86
N TYR A 133 -15.60 11.74 -17.23
CA TYR A 133 -15.73 10.28 -17.08
C TYR A 133 -14.59 9.50 -17.79
N TYR A 134 -14.27 9.85 -19.04
CA TYR A 134 -13.27 9.12 -19.83
C TYR A 134 -11.84 9.40 -19.38
N GLU A 135 -11.57 10.61 -18.92
CA GLU A 135 -10.27 10.96 -18.35
C GLU A 135 -10.04 10.22 -17.01
N LEU A 136 -11.08 10.17 -16.18
CA LEU A 136 -11.06 9.43 -14.93
C LEU A 136 -10.90 7.92 -15.15
N GLU A 137 -11.59 7.35 -16.16
CA GLU A 137 -11.43 5.97 -16.57
C GLU A 137 -9.98 5.65 -16.96
N GLY A 138 -9.33 6.55 -17.72
CA GLY A 138 -7.92 6.41 -18.09
C GLY A 138 -6.99 6.38 -16.87
N VAL A 139 -7.22 7.24 -15.87
CA VAL A 139 -6.44 7.26 -14.63
C VAL A 139 -6.65 5.99 -13.80
N ILE A 140 -7.91 5.57 -13.59
CA ILE A 140 -8.23 4.36 -12.82
C ILE A 140 -7.70 3.10 -13.52
N ALA A 141 -7.70 3.07 -14.86
CA ALA A 141 -7.13 1.96 -15.63
C ALA A 141 -5.60 1.88 -15.50
N HIS A 142 -4.94 3.01 -15.27
CA HIS A 142 -3.50 3.06 -15.03
C HIS A 142 -3.14 2.50 -13.65
N GLU A 143 -3.92 2.81 -12.61
CA GLU A 143 -3.72 2.32 -11.24
C GLU A 143 -4.01 0.83 -11.11
#